data_c474467dfc357066143556363336d52f
#
_entry.id   c474467dfc357066143556363336d52f
#
_cell.length_a   1.000
_cell.length_b   1.000
_cell.length_c   1.000
_cell.angle_alpha   90.00
_cell.angle_beta   90.00
_cell.angle_gamma   90.00
#
_symmetry.space_group_name_H-M   'P 1'
#
loop_
_entity.id
_entity.type
_entity.pdbx_description
1 polymer ?
#
loop_
_entity_poly.entity_id
_entity_poly.type
_entity_poly.pdbx_seq_one_letter_code
_entity_poly.pdbx_strand_id
1 'polypeptide(L)'
;MKKFLILQMRPEDEAAKSEFEALMRVGGLERNEVHRIRLEKEPIPVIDIHEYSAIIAGGSPFDISIPEEKKSPVQKRIEDFFIELFDLIVPIDFPFFGACSGNGHLGKYCGTTISNTYAEPIGNVDVTISDAGKKDPLLKDLPQTFTAWVGHKEACDHTPPGAELLISSKPCPVQMFRIKKNIYATQFHPEADANEFILRINVYRHYGYFSPGEAGELIHAIKDSKAPVSKEILRRFVKRYRSKKF
;
A
#
# COMPACT_ATOMS: atom_id res chain seq x y z
N MET A 1 4.77 -5.77 24.62
CA MET A 1 4.74 -4.70 23.60
C MET A 1 3.81 -5.13 22.49
N LYS A 2 2.81 -4.31 22.11
CA LYS A 2 1.90 -4.65 21.02
C LYS A 2 2.68 -4.71 19.71
N LYS A 3 2.33 -5.67 18.85
CA LYS A 3 2.97 -5.87 17.54
C LYS A 3 2.35 -5.01 16.45
N PHE A 4 3.06 -4.84 15.33
CA PHE A 4 2.45 -4.42 14.08
C PHE A 4 1.83 -5.64 13.39
N LEU A 5 0.60 -5.50 12.90
CA LEU A 5 -0.02 -6.49 12.04
C LEU A 5 0.32 -6.17 10.59
N ILE A 6 0.99 -7.08 9.89
CA ILE A 6 1.29 -6.94 8.46
C ILE A 6 0.38 -7.88 7.68
N LEU A 7 -0.50 -7.29 6.86
CA LEU A 7 -1.44 -7.98 6.00
C LEU A 7 -0.89 -8.02 4.57
N GLN A 8 -0.76 -9.22 4.02
CA GLN A 8 -0.30 -9.44 2.65
C GLN A 8 -1.35 -10.18 1.81
N MET A 9 -1.30 -9.95 0.50
CA MET A 9 -2.29 -10.46 -0.47
C MET A 9 -1.62 -10.97 -1.75
N ARG A 10 -0.36 -11.43 -1.68
CA ARG A 10 0.39 -11.91 -2.85
C ARG A 10 0.47 -13.42 -2.85
N PRO A 11 -0.17 -14.12 -3.84
CA PRO A 11 -0.13 -15.59 -3.93
C PRO A 11 1.29 -16.14 -4.09
N GLU A 12 2.15 -15.42 -4.81
CA GLU A 12 3.51 -15.84 -5.11
C GLU A 12 4.40 -15.65 -3.88
N ASP A 13 4.93 -16.77 -3.37
CA ASP A 13 5.72 -16.78 -2.13
C ASP A 13 6.96 -15.88 -2.19
N GLU A 14 7.60 -15.80 -3.36
CA GLU A 14 8.77 -14.95 -3.57
C GLU A 14 8.43 -13.46 -3.50
N ALA A 15 7.34 -13.04 -4.16
CA ALA A 15 6.86 -11.66 -4.11
C ALA A 15 6.37 -11.27 -2.71
N ALA A 16 5.65 -12.18 -2.03
CA ALA A 16 5.19 -11.97 -0.66
C ALA A 16 6.36 -11.88 0.33
N LYS A 17 7.40 -12.70 0.16
CA LYS A 17 8.61 -12.64 0.99
C LYS A 17 9.36 -11.32 0.79
N SER A 18 9.59 -10.93 -0.48
CA SER A 18 10.26 -9.68 -0.83
C SER A 18 9.54 -8.46 -0.26
N GLU A 19 8.21 -8.36 -0.42
CA GLU A 19 7.42 -7.27 0.15
C GLU A 19 7.50 -7.24 1.69
N PHE A 20 7.40 -8.38 2.36
CA PHE A 20 7.54 -8.46 3.81
C PHE A 20 8.89 -7.95 4.29
N GLU A 21 9.97 -8.39 3.67
CA GLU A 21 11.33 -7.96 4.01
C GLU A 21 11.54 -6.47 3.73
N ALA A 22 10.94 -5.93 2.66
CA ALA A 22 10.96 -4.50 2.35
C ALA A 22 10.21 -3.67 3.40
N LEU A 23 9.02 -4.09 3.82
CA LEU A 23 8.25 -3.45 4.89
C LEU A 23 9.02 -3.45 6.22
N MET A 24 9.63 -4.57 6.56
CA MET A 24 10.48 -4.69 7.75
C MET A 24 11.69 -3.75 7.70
N ARG A 25 12.44 -3.79 6.61
CA ARG A 25 13.66 -3.01 6.39
C ARG A 25 13.37 -1.51 6.41
N VAL A 26 12.38 -1.06 5.66
CA VAL A 26 12.03 0.37 5.56
C VAL A 26 11.36 0.86 6.84
N GLY A 27 10.47 0.08 7.44
CA GLY A 27 9.85 0.40 8.73
C GLY A 27 10.82 0.35 9.91
N GLY A 28 12.00 -0.27 9.74
CA GLY A 28 12.92 -0.52 10.85
C GLY A 28 12.32 -1.45 11.90
N LEU A 29 11.51 -2.42 11.47
CA LEU A 29 10.83 -3.38 12.34
C LEU A 29 11.67 -4.64 12.54
N GLU A 30 11.65 -5.18 13.75
CA GLU A 30 12.23 -6.47 14.08
C GLU A 30 11.17 -7.58 13.98
N ARG A 31 11.59 -8.84 13.77
CA ARG A 31 10.65 -9.98 13.59
C ARG A 31 9.74 -10.20 14.80
N ASN A 32 10.21 -9.93 16.00
CA ASN A 32 9.44 -10.04 17.24
C ASN A 32 8.42 -8.91 17.44
N GLU A 33 8.55 -7.81 16.67
CA GLU A 33 7.63 -6.67 16.69
C GLU A 33 6.46 -6.83 15.71
N VAL A 34 6.44 -7.88 14.89
CA VAL A 34 5.42 -8.06 13.85
C VAL A 34 4.66 -9.36 13.98
N HIS A 35 3.42 -9.33 13.51
CA HIS A 35 2.62 -10.49 13.18
C HIS A 35 2.28 -10.40 11.70
N ARG A 36 2.67 -11.39 10.92
CA ARG A 36 2.44 -11.45 9.48
C ARG A 36 1.27 -12.38 9.19
N ILE A 37 0.28 -11.89 8.45
CA ILE A 37 -0.83 -12.69 7.93
C ILE A 37 -0.87 -12.57 6.42
N ARG A 38 -0.99 -13.70 5.75
CA ARG A 38 -1.18 -13.81 4.30
C ARG A 38 -2.64 -14.13 4.02
N LEU A 39 -3.41 -13.11 3.63
CA LEU A 39 -4.86 -13.20 3.45
C LEU A 39 -5.28 -14.12 2.30
N GLU A 40 -4.39 -14.34 1.33
CA GLU A 40 -4.63 -15.28 0.23
C GLU A 40 -4.46 -16.75 0.63
N LYS A 41 -3.90 -17.03 1.81
CA LYS A 41 -3.85 -18.38 2.40
C LYS A 41 -5.09 -18.60 3.26
N GLU A 42 -5.52 -19.84 3.37
CA GLU A 42 -6.62 -20.25 4.26
C GLU A 42 -6.11 -21.01 5.48
N PRO A 43 -6.83 -20.89 6.60
CA PRO A 43 -7.89 -19.93 6.94
C PRO A 43 -7.31 -18.55 7.30
N ILE A 44 -8.12 -17.48 7.09
CA ILE A 44 -7.82 -16.17 7.64
C ILE A 44 -8.19 -16.20 9.13
N PRO A 45 -7.25 -15.90 10.05
CA PRO A 45 -7.54 -15.94 11.49
C PRO A 45 -8.44 -14.78 11.91
N VAL A 46 -9.20 -14.97 12.97
CA VAL A 46 -9.90 -13.88 13.66
C VAL A 46 -8.85 -12.94 14.27
N ILE A 47 -9.01 -11.63 14.01
CA ILE A 47 -8.07 -10.62 14.47
C ILE A 47 -8.64 -9.87 15.67
N ASP A 48 -7.97 -9.98 16.81
CA ASP A 48 -8.19 -9.06 17.92
C ASP A 48 -7.28 -7.83 17.75
N ILE A 49 -7.86 -6.71 17.29
CA ILE A 49 -7.12 -5.47 17.05
C ILE A 49 -6.43 -4.92 18.30
N HIS A 50 -6.89 -5.31 19.50
CA HIS A 50 -6.30 -4.86 20.76
C HIS A 50 -4.90 -5.45 21.02
N GLU A 51 -4.52 -6.50 20.32
CA GLU A 51 -3.16 -7.07 20.39
C GLU A 51 -2.13 -6.27 19.60
N TYR A 52 -2.58 -5.37 18.71
CA TYR A 52 -1.71 -4.64 17.80
C TYR A 52 -1.60 -3.15 18.13
N SER A 53 -0.49 -2.54 17.71
CA SER A 53 -0.26 -1.10 17.78
C SER A 53 -0.71 -0.38 16.51
N ALA A 54 -0.60 -1.04 15.37
CA ALA A 54 -1.03 -0.56 14.07
C ALA A 54 -1.13 -1.72 13.07
N ILE A 55 -1.81 -1.48 11.94
CA ILE A 55 -1.94 -2.41 10.81
C ILE A 55 -1.25 -1.81 9.60
N ILE A 56 -0.50 -2.63 8.85
CA ILE A 56 0.10 -2.28 7.56
C ILE A 56 -0.39 -3.30 6.53
N ALA A 57 -1.05 -2.84 5.47
CA ALA A 57 -1.50 -3.66 4.36
C ALA A 57 -0.68 -3.37 3.10
N GLY A 58 -0.16 -4.41 2.47
CA GLY A 58 0.66 -4.32 1.27
C GLY A 58 -0.15 -4.25 -0.04
N GLY A 59 0.54 -4.49 -1.14
CA GLY A 59 -0.05 -4.58 -2.47
C GLY A 59 -0.54 -5.99 -2.83
N SER A 60 -1.22 -6.09 -3.98
CA SER A 60 -1.84 -7.32 -4.48
C SER A 60 -1.82 -7.33 -6.00
N PRO A 61 -1.79 -8.50 -6.66
CA PRO A 61 -2.05 -8.62 -8.08
C PRO A 61 -3.56 -8.67 -8.42
N PHE A 62 -4.45 -8.74 -7.42
CA PHE A 62 -5.90 -8.78 -7.61
C PHE A 62 -6.44 -7.38 -7.91
N ASP A 63 -7.20 -7.25 -9.01
CA ASP A 63 -7.83 -6.00 -9.40
C ASP A 63 -9.21 -5.86 -8.73
N ILE A 64 -9.40 -4.81 -7.93
CA ILE A 64 -10.63 -4.55 -7.17
C ILE A 64 -11.77 -4.13 -8.10
N SER A 65 -11.44 -3.47 -9.22
CA SER A 65 -12.41 -2.91 -10.17
C SER A 65 -13.05 -3.92 -11.13
N ILE A 66 -12.56 -5.16 -11.21
CA ILE A 66 -13.17 -6.17 -12.09
C ILE A 66 -14.57 -6.55 -11.61
N PRO A 67 -15.46 -6.95 -12.57
CA PRO A 67 -16.80 -7.40 -12.23
C PRO A 67 -16.82 -8.54 -11.21
N GLU A 68 -17.80 -8.54 -10.33
CA GLU A 68 -17.89 -9.46 -9.19
C GLU A 68 -17.90 -10.93 -9.61
N GLU A 69 -18.54 -11.24 -10.74
CA GLU A 69 -18.58 -12.60 -11.32
C GLU A 69 -17.24 -13.11 -11.85
N LYS A 70 -16.27 -12.21 -12.08
CA LYS A 70 -14.90 -12.54 -12.53
C LYS A 70 -13.90 -12.69 -11.40
N LYS A 71 -14.27 -12.29 -10.19
CA LYS A 71 -13.40 -12.40 -9.02
C LYS A 71 -13.27 -13.84 -8.55
N SER A 72 -12.05 -14.25 -8.24
CA SER A 72 -11.80 -15.55 -7.63
C SER A 72 -12.37 -15.63 -6.20
N PRO A 73 -12.66 -16.84 -5.67
CA PRO A 73 -13.10 -16.99 -4.28
C PRO A 73 -12.10 -16.40 -3.28
N VAL A 74 -10.79 -16.50 -3.55
CA VAL A 74 -9.73 -15.92 -2.72
C VAL A 74 -9.84 -14.40 -2.70
N GLN A 75 -10.03 -13.77 -3.86
CA GLN A 75 -10.17 -12.32 -3.95
C GLN A 75 -11.41 -11.83 -3.19
N LYS A 76 -12.57 -12.47 -3.37
CA LYS A 76 -13.80 -12.12 -2.65
C LYS A 76 -13.60 -12.18 -1.13
N ARG A 77 -13.00 -13.26 -0.64
CA ARG A 77 -12.67 -13.42 0.79
C ARG A 77 -11.75 -12.31 1.31
N ILE A 78 -10.76 -11.87 0.52
CA ILE A 78 -9.88 -10.75 0.88
C ILE A 78 -10.68 -9.44 0.92
N GLU A 79 -11.53 -9.18 -0.06
CA GLU A 79 -12.37 -7.96 -0.09
C GLU A 79 -13.35 -7.93 1.09
N ASP A 80 -14.03 -9.04 1.40
CA ASP A 80 -14.93 -9.18 2.55
C ASP A 80 -14.18 -8.94 3.87
N PHE A 81 -12.99 -9.54 4.02
CA PHE A 81 -12.14 -9.31 5.19
C PHE A 81 -11.78 -7.82 5.38
N PHE A 82 -11.45 -7.09 4.32
CA PHE A 82 -11.16 -5.65 4.44
C PHE A 82 -12.39 -4.83 4.81
N ILE A 83 -13.58 -5.19 4.34
CA ILE A 83 -14.84 -4.53 4.76
C ILE A 83 -15.01 -4.70 6.27
N GLU A 84 -14.96 -5.95 6.77
CA GLU A 84 -15.08 -6.24 8.21
C GLU A 84 -14.00 -5.53 9.04
N LEU A 85 -12.75 -5.54 8.56
CA LEU A 85 -11.65 -4.85 9.23
C LEU A 85 -11.91 -3.34 9.32
N PHE A 86 -12.34 -2.70 8.23
CA PHE A 86 -12.59 -1.26 8.22
C PHE A 86 -13.81 -0.88 9.07
N ASP A 87 -14.83 -1.73 9.16
CA ASP A 87 -15.95 -1.55 10.08
C ASP A 87 -15.50 -1.50 11.54
N LEU A 88 -14.44 -2.26 11.88
CA LEU A 88 -13.86 -2.23 13.23
C LEU A 88 -12.94 -1.03 13.46
N ILE A 89 -12.03 -0.75 12.53
CA ILE A 89 -10.93 0.21 12.77
C ILE A 89 -11.29 1.67 12.45
N VAL A 90 -12.15 1.91 11.45
CA VAL A 90 -12.50 3.28 11.04
C VAL A 90 -13.29 4.01 12.13
N PRO A 91 -14.31 3.43 12.80
CA PRO A 91 -15.02 4.13 13.87
C PRO A 91 -14.13 4.63 15.01
N ILE A 92 -13.14 3.85 15.39
CA ILE A 92 -12.24 4.14 16.52
C ILE A 92 -10.92 4.82 16.12
N ASP A 93 -10.75 5.12 14.82
CA ASP A 93 -9.53 5.74 14.28
C ASP A 93 -8.25 4.93 14.59
N PHE A 94 -8.34 3.60 14.52
CA PHE A 94 -7.22 2.72 14.78
C PHE A 94 -6.13 2.88 13.71
N PRO A 95 -4.82 2.93 14.06
CA PRO A 95 -3.76 3.18 13.12
C PRO A 95 -3.69 2.14 12.00
N PHE A 96 -3.82 2.60 10.76
CA PHE A 96 -3.75 1.78 9.54
C PHE A 96 -2.92 2.47 8.47
N PHE A 97 -2.13 1.69 7.74
CA PHE A 97 -1.39 2.13 6.56
C PHE A 97 -1.59 1.14 5.41
N GLY A 98 -2.24 1.57 4.34
CA GLY A 98 -2.46 0.76 3.14
C GLY A 98 -1.56 1.24 1.99
N ALA A 99 -0.80 0.32 1.36
CA ALA A 99 -0.01 0.60 0.17
C ALA A 99 -0.62 -0.09 -1.06
N CYS A 100 -0.75 0.63 -2.17
CA CYS A 100 -1.25 0.15 -3.46
C CYS A 100 -2.65 -0.50 -3.33
N SER A 101 -2.77 -1.82 -3.30
CA SER A 101 -4.06 -2.50 -3.10
C SER A 101 -4.70 -2.14 -1.76
N GLY A 102 -3.92 -1.93 -0.70
CA GLY A 102 -4.43 -1.43 0.58
C GLY A 102 -5.07 -0.03 0.46
N ASN A 103 -4.59 0.81 -0.46
CA ASN A 103 -5.24 2.08 -0.83
C ASN A 103 -6.58 1.82 -1.53
N GLY A 104 -6.60 0.92 -2.51
CA GLY A 104 -7.80 0.59 -3.26
C GLY A 104 -8.92 0.05 -2.37
N HIS A 105 -8.61 -0.88 -1.45
CA HIS A 105 -9.60 -1.43 -0.50
C HIS A 105 -10.17 -0.34 0.41
N LEU A 106 -9.32 0.52 0.98
CA LEU A 106 -9.79 1.63 1.83
C LEU A 106 -10.59 2.65 1.02
N GLY A 107 -10.14 3.00 -0.19
CA GLY A 107 -10.84 3.92 -1.08
C GLY A 107 -12.24 3.41 -1.42
N LYS A 108 -12.36 2.14 -1.85
CA LYS A 108 -13.66 1.50 -2.14
C LYS A 108 -14.58 1.50 -0.93
N TYR A 109 -14.08 1.13 0.25
CA TYR A 109 -14.83 1.17 1.50
C TYR A 109 -15.36 2.57 1.81
N CYS A 110 -14.56 3.61 1.57
CA CYS A 110 -14.96 5.00 1.77
C CYS A 110 -15.82 5.59 0.63
N GLY A 111 -16.18 4.79 -0.38
CA GLY A 111 -17.16 5.15 -1.42
C GLY A 111 -16.58 5.86 -2.64
N THR A 112 -15.26 5.82 -2.88
CA THR A 112 -14.72 6.24 -4.18
C THR A 112 -14.75 5.10 -5.19
N THR A 113 -14.87 5.45 -6.47
CA THR A 113 -14.71 4.49 -7.56
C THR A 113 -13.26 4.10 -7.71
N ILE A 114 -12.99 2.80 -7.88
CA ILE A 114 -11.70 2.27 -8.28
C ILE A 114 -11.81 1.91 -9.75
N SER A 115 -10.91 2.45 -10.59
CA SER A 115 -10.91 2.19 -12.03
C SER A 115 -9.49 2.20 -12.60
N ASN A 116 -9.38 1.87 -13.89
CA ASN A 116 -8.12 1.91 -14.63
C ASN A 116 -7.81 3.29 -15.25
N THR A 117 -8.63 4.30 -14.97
CA THR A 117 -8.47 5.66 -15.52
C THR A 117 -7.11 6.27 -15.20
N TYR A 118 -6.60 6.00 -13.99
CA TYR A 118 -5.33 6.53 -13.49
C TYR A 118 -4.30 5.42 -13.25
N ALA A 119 -4.31 4.40 -14.10
CA ALA A 119 -3.28 3.36 -14.08
C ALA A 119 -1.90 3.95 -14.36
N GLU A 120 -0.88 3.46 -13.66
CA GLU A 120 0.50 3.89 -13.87
C GLU A 120 1.39 2.65 -14.15
N PRO A 121 2.22 2.70 -15.21
CA PRO A 121 3.17 1.63 -15.50
C PRO A 121 4.19 1.50 -14.37
N ILE A 122 4.86 0.36 -14.32
CA ILE A 122 5.96 0.14 -13.35
C ILE A 122 7.07 1.17 -13.60
N GLY A 123 7.40 1.92 -12.55
CA GLY A 123 8.44 2.95 -12.64
C GLY A 123 8.43 3.93 -11.47
N ASN A 124 9.00 5.09 -11.73
CA ASN A 124 9.03 6.21 -10.81
C ASN A 124 8.13 7.34 -11.31
N VAL A 125 7.47 8.00 -10.39
CA VAL A 125 6.68 9.21 -10.65
C VAL A 125 7.04 10.29 -9.65
N ASP A 126 7.03 11.54 -10.10
CA ASP A 126 7.15 12.68 -9.20
C ASP A 126 5.78 12.98 -8.59
N VAL A 127 5.73 12.97 -7.27
CA VAL A 127 4.55 13.23 -6.47
C VAL A 127 4.69 14.56 -5.73
N THR A 128 3.57 15.25 -5.52
CA THR A 128 3.54 16.58 -4.89
C THR A 128 2.67 16.57 -3.65
N ILE A 129 3.21 17.09 -2.54
CA ILE A 129 2.49 17.23 -1.27
C ILE A 129 1.47 18.37 -1.40
N SER A 130 0.22 18.10 -1.02
CA SER A 130 -0.87 19.09 -0.96
C SER A 130 -0.69 20.06 0.22
N ASP A 131 -1.49 21.12 0.30
CA ASP A 131 -1.47 22.03 1.45
C ASP A 131 -1.94 21.35 2.76
N ALA A 132 -2.84 20.38 2.68
CA ALA A 132 -3.18 19.53 3.82
C ALA A 132 -2.01 18.62 4.21
N GLY A 133 -1.34 18.04 3.20
CA GLY A 133 -0.17 17.18 3.40
C GLY A 133 0.99 17.90 4.10
N LYS A 134 1.24 19.19 3.81
CA LYS A 134 2.28 19.99 4.50
C LYS A 134 2.10 20.06 6.01
N LYS A 135 0.86 19.92 6.47
CA LYS A 135 0.49 19.97 7.90
C LYS A 135 0.46 18.57 8.54
N ASP A 136 0.53 17.53 7.71
CA ASP A 136 0.44 16.15 8.19
C ASP A 136 1.74 15.71 8.87
N PRO A 137 1.66 15.04 10.04
CA PRO A 137 2.84 14.64 10.79
C PRO A 137 3.74 13.62 10.08
N LEU A 138 3.23 12.86 9.10
CA LEU A 138 4.06 11.93 8.32
C LEU A 138 4.80 12.64 7.19
N LEU A 139 4.32 13.80 6.74
CA LEU A 139 4.85 14.52 5.57
C LEU A 139 5.59 15.81 5.93
N LYS A 140 5.38 16.33 7.14
CA LYS A 140 6.00 17.56 7.60
C LYS A 140 7.52 17.55 7.35
N ASP A 141 8.06 18.64 6.84
CA ASP A 141 9.48 18.85 6.55
C ASP A 141 10.06 17.92 5.44
N LEU A 142 9.22 17.19 4.69
CA LEU A 142 9.64 16.55 3.45
C LEU A 142 9.66 17.56 2.30
N PRO A 143 10.48 17.31 1.25
CA PRO A 143 10.45 18.12 0.03
C PRO A 143 9.03 18.19 -0.56
N GLN A 144 8.65 19.36 -1.08
CA GLN A 144 7.33 19.60 -1.69
C GLN A 144 7.02 18.60 -2.81
N THR A 145 8.04 18.25 -3.61
CA THR A 145 7.95 17.26 -4.68
C THR A 145 9.07 16.25 -4.49
N PHE A 146 8.76 14.98 -4.67
CA PHE A 146 9.74 13.90 -4.58
C PHE A 146 9.31 12.71 -5.42
N THR A 147 10.26 11.84 -5.74
CA THR A 147 10.02 10.64 -6.54
C THR A 147 9.48 9.51 -5.67
N ALA A 148 8.48 8.78 -6.19
CA ALA A 148 7.91 7.59 -5.58
C ALA A 148 7.85 6.41 -6.57
N TRP A 149 7.83 5.19 -6.06
CA TRP A 149 7.68 3.97 -6.84
C TRP A 149 6.20 3.64 -7.06
N VAL A 150 5.83 3.45 -8.31
CA VAL A 150 4.48 3.09 -8.75
C VAL A 150 4.48 1.88 -9.67
N GLY A 151 3.32 1.25 -9.83
CA GLY A 151 3.07 0.14 -10.73
C GLY A 151 1.72 -0.48 -10.37
N HIS A 152 0.65 0.10 -10.92
CA HIS A 152 -0.72 -0.31 -10.60
C HIS A 152 -1.62 -0.17 -11.84
N LYS A 153 -2.56 -1.10 -11.97
CA LYS A 153 -3.53 -1.14 -13.07
C LYS A 153 -4.79 -0.34 -12.77
N GLU A 154 -5.02 -0.01 -11.51
CA GLU A 154 -6.20 0.72 -11.02
C GLU A 154 -5.84 1.66 -9.89
N ALA A 155 -6.64 2.69 -9.70
CA ALA A 155 -6.48 3.69 -8.64
C ALA A 155 -7.84 4.25 -8.20
N CYS A 156 -7.86 5.04 -7.13
CA CYS A 156 -9.02 5.87 -6.76
C CYS A 156 -9.24 6.96 -7.80
N ASP A 157 -10.43 7.05 -8.37
CA ASP A 157 -10.78 8.09 -9.36
C ASP A 157 -10.80 9.49 -8.73
N HIS A 158 -11.15 9.58 -7.45
CA HIS A 158 -11.15 10.82 -6.68
C HIS A 158 -10.82 10.55 -5.22
N THR A 159 -10.45 11.62 -4.52
CA THR A 159 -10.27 11.57 -3.06
C THR A 159 -11.55 11.01 -2.42
N PRO A 160 -11.45 9.94 -1.62
CA PRO A 160 -12.64 9.34 -1.00
C PRO A 160 -13.42 10.35 -0.15
N PRO A 161 -14.76 10.24 -0.06
CA PRO A 161 -15.56 11.07 0.82
C PRO A 161 -15.05 11.06 2.26
N GLY A 162 -14.91 12.24 2.85
CA GLY A 162 -14.40 12.40 4.22
C GLY A 162 -12.90 12.23 4.40
N ALA A 163 -12.16 11.97 3.30
CA ALA A 163 -10.70 11.91 3.32
C ALA A 163 -10.05 13.27 3.05
N GLU A 164 -8.83 13.43 3.56
CA GLU A 164 -7.93 14.51 3.16
C GLU A 164 -6.93 14.00 2.12
N LEU A 165 -6.87 14.66 0.95
CA LEU A 165 -5.83 14.43 -0.05
C LEU A 165 -4.50 14.97 0.47
N LEU A 166 -3.51 14.11 0.61
CA LEU A 166 -2.18 14.47 1.14
C LEU A 166 -1.13 14.59 0.05
N ILE A 167 -1.16 13.72 -0.96
CA ILE A 167 -0.21 13.70 -2.07
C ILE A 167 -0.95 13.39 -3.37
N SER A 168 -0.55 14.08 -4.44
CA SER A 168 -1.02 13.87 -5.80
C SER A 168 0.14 13.76 -6.78
N SER A 169 -0.13 13.29 -8.00
CA SER A 169 0.76 13.40 -9.15
C SER A 169 -0.03 13.82 -10.39
N LYS A 170 0.68 14.19 -11.46
CA LYS A 170 0.02 14.52 -12.72
C LYS A 170 -0.71 13.32 -13.33
N PRO A 171 -0.13 12.09 -13.39
CA PRO A 171 -0.81 10.93 -13.94
C PRO A 171 -1.88 10.34 -13.00
N CYS A 172 -1.73 10.44 -11.67
CA CYS A 172 -2.67 9.91 -10.70
C CYS A 172 -3.00 10.94 -9.62
N PRO A 173 -4.24 11.49 -9.59
CA PRO A 173 -4.60 12.58 -8.69
C PRO A 173 -4.63 12.19 -7.22
N VAL A 174 -4.77 10.90 -6.90
CA VAL A 174 -4.88 10.40 -5.51
C VAL A 174 -3.71 9.46 -5.20
N GLN A 175 -2.55 10.05 -4.92
CA GLN A 175 -1.35 9.28 -4.56
C GLN A 175 -1.28 8.96 -3.06
N MET A 176 -1.82 9.81 -2.20
CA MET A 176 -1.96 9.53 -0.77
C MET A 176 -3.14 10.31 -0.20
N PHE A 177 -3.92 9.63 0.62
CA PHE A 177 -4.98 10.25 1.41
C PHE A 177 -4.98 9.75 2.86
N ARG A 178 -5.71 10.46 3.70
CA ARG A 178 -5.92 10.10 5.11
C ARG A 178 -7.40 10.18 5.47
N ILE A 179 -7.87 9.18 6.19
CA ILE A 179 -9.17 9.20 6.88
C ILE A 179 -8.92 9.49 8.36
N LYS A 180 -9.72 10.41 8.94
CA LYS A 180 -9.55 10.86 10.33
C LYS A 180 -8.09 11.30 10.62
N LYS A 181 -7.44 10.75 11.67
CA LYS A 181 -6.08 11.16 12.09
C LYS A 181 -5.02 10.08 11.88
N ASN A 182 -5.41 8.80 11.87
CA ASN A 182 -4.49 7.69 11.99
C ASN A 182 -4.58 6.66 10.87
N ILE A 183 -5.48 6.84 9.89
CA ILE A 183 -5.74 5.88 8.81
C ILE A 183 -5.23 6.47 7.51
N TYR A 184 -4.13 5.92 6.99
CA TYR A 184 -3.43 6.41 5.81
C TYR A 184 -3.45 5.40 4.68
N ALA A 185 -3.44 5.87 3.45
CA ALA A 185 -3.27 5.03 2.28
C ALA A 185 -2.44 5.72 1.19
N THR A 186 -1.53 4.97 0.57
CA THR A 186 -0.69 5.42 -0.55
C THR A 186 -0.95 4.56 -1.78
N GLN A 187 -1.04 5.17 -2.96
CA GLN A 187 -1.08 4.45 -4.23
C GLN A 187 0.31 3.94 -4.59
N PHE A 188 1.34 4.71 -4.29
CA PHE A 188 2.74 4.33 -4.46
C PHE A 188 3.21 3.36 -3.35
N HIS A 189 4.37 2.76 -3.58
CA HIS A 189 5.02 1.78 -2.71
C HIS A 189 6.14 2.41 -1.88
N PRO A 190 5.90 2.89 -0.66
CA PRO A 190 6.94 3.49 0.17
C PRO A 190 7.95 2.48 0.71
N GLU A 191 7.62 1.19 0.70
CA GLU A 191 8.49 0.10 1.14
C GLU A 191 9.52 -0.32 0.08
N ALA A 192 9.21 -0.09 -1.21
CA ALA A 192 9.93 -0.70 -2.31
C ALA A 192 11.17 0.08 -2.77
N ASP A 193 12.05 -0.62 -3.48
CA ASP A 193 13.13 -0.07 -4.30
C ASP A 193 13.23 -0.83 -5.64
N ALA A 194 14.29 -0.56 -6.41
CA ALA A 194 14.49 -1.18 -7.71
C ALA A 194 14.48 -2.72 -7.65
N ASN A 195 15.07 -3.32 -6.62
CA ASN A 195 15.17 -4.79 -6.51
C ASN A 195 13.80 -5.43 -6.32
N GLU A 196 12.95 -4.86 -5.44
CA GLU A 196 11.58 -5.35 -5.25
C GLU A 196 10.76 -5.23 -6.55
N PHE A 197 10.93 -4.14 -7.32
CA PHE A 197 10.24 -4.00 -8.60
C PHE A 197 10.79 -4.91 -9.69
N ILE A 198 12.10 -5.13 -9.77
CA ILE A 198 12.71 -6.10 -10.69
C ILE A 198 12.18 -7.51 -10.41
N LEU A 199 12.10 -7.90 -9.15
CA LEU A 199 11.49 -9.17 -8.75
C LEU A 199 10.04 -9.25 -9.19
N ARG A 200 9.23 -8.21 -8.93
CA ARG A 200 7.83 -8.14 -9.35
C ARG A 200 7.65 -8.20 -10.86
N ILE A 201 8.52 -7.55 -11.66
CA ILE A 201 8.52 -7.64 -13.12
C ILE A 201 8.70 -9.11 -13.56
N ASN A 202 9.63 -9.83 -12.96
CA ASN A 202 9.86 -11.23 -13.30
C ASN A 202 8.71 -12.14 -12.88
N VAL A 203 8.20 -11.98 -11.66
CA VAL A 203 7.09 -12.78 -11.11
C VAL A 203 5.78 -12.50 -11.86
N TYR A 204 5.47 -11.23 -12.13
CA TYR A 204 4.18 -10.80 -12.71
C TYR A 204 4.22 -10.57 -14.22
N ARG A 205 5.19 -11.16 -14.93
CA ARG A 205 5.37 -11.00 -16.39
C ARG A 205 4.10 -11.29 -17.20
N HIS A 206 3.23 -12.17 -16.72
CA HIS A 206 2.00 -12.61 -17.39
C HIS A 206 0.71 -12.14 -16.71
N TYR A 207 0.80 -11.14 -15.81
CA TYR A 207 -0.36 -10.62 -15.05
C TYR A 207 -0.96 -9.33 -15.63
N GLY A 208 -0.55 -8.92 -16.84
CA GLY A 208 -1.15 -7.78 -17.56
C GLY A 208 -0.69 -6.40 -17.10
N TYR A 209 0.40 -6.31 -16.36
CA TYR A 209 1.01 -5.02 -16.02
C TYR A 209 1.80 -4.39 -17.17
N PHE A 210 2.33 -5.21 -18.07
CA PHE A 210 3.15 -4.84 -19.24
C PHE A 210 3.18 -6.02 -20.19
N SER A 211 3.63 -5.77 -21.45
CA SER A 211 3.85 -6.86 -22.43
C SER A 211 5.05 -7.71 -22.02
N PRO A 212 4.94 -9.06 -22.01
CA PRO A 212 6.04 -9.92 -21.53
C PRO A 212 7.39 -9.67 -22.19
N GLY A 213 7.41 -9.21 -23.45
CA GLY A 213 8.62 -8.85 -24.19
C GLY A 213 9.31 -7.58 -23.67
N GLU A 214 8.59 -6.69 -23.00
CA GLU A 214 9.10 -5.41 -22.50
C GLU A 214 9.80 -5.53 -21.13
N ALA A 215 9.76 -6.70 -20.48
CA ALA A 215 10.33 -6.90 -19.15
C ALA A 215 11.80 -6.47 -19.05
N GLY A 216 12.61 -6.78 -20.07
CA GLY A 216 14.05 -6.42 -20.10
C GLY A 216 14.27 -4.90 -20.16
N GLU A 217 13.48 -4.19 -20.95
CA GLU A 217 13.55 -2.75 -21.08
C GLU A 217 13.09 -2.05 -19.78
N LEU A 218 12.00 -2.53 -19.18
CA LEU A 218 11.52 -2.04 -17.88
C LEU A 218 12.58 -2.21 -16.79
N ILE A 219 13.19 -3.40 -16.68
CA ILE A 219 14.27 -3.64 -15.73
C ILE A 219 15.44 -2.68 -15.96
N HIS A 220 15.83 -2.50 -17.23
CA HIS A 220 16.92 -1.57 -17.57
C HIS A 220 16.59 -0.14 -17.17
N ALA A 221 15.36 0.31 -17.39
CA ALA A 221 14.91 1.65 -17.07
C ALA A 221 14.89 1.96 -15.56
N ILE A 222 14.59 0.95 -14.72
CA ILE A 222 14.39 1.16 -13.28
C ILE A 222 15.58 0.77 -12.40
N LYS A 223 16.54 -0.03 -12.88
CA LYS A 223 17.60 -0.65 -12.06
C LYS A 223 18.43 0.32 -11.20
N ASP A 224 18.63 1.55 -11.69
CA ASP A 224 19.42 2.58 -11.04
C ASP A 224 18.54 3.66 -10.38
N SER A 225 17.22 3.52 -10.46
CA SER A 225 16.26 4.49 -9.92
C SER A 225 16.19 4.44 -8.39
N LYS A 226 15.96 5.60 -7.78
CA LYS A 226 15.89 5.74 -6.32
C LYS A 226 14.71 6.62 -5.91
N ALA A 227 14.05 6.24 -4.82
CA ALA A 227 12.96 7.02 -4.21
C ALA A 227 13.14 7.05 -2.67
N PRO A 228 14.18 7.72 -2.15
CA PRO A 228 14.50 7.66 -0.72
C PRO A 228 13.49 8.41 0.14
N VAL A 229 12.87 9.48 -0.36
CA VAL A 229 11.96 10.34 0.41
C VAL A 229 10.66 9.61 0.72
N SER A 230 10.08 8.87 -0.22
CA SER A 230 8.85 8.12 -0.01
C SER A 230 8.96 7.11 1.14
N LYS A 231 10.16 6.55 1.37
CA LYS A 231 10.43 5.61 2.47
C LYS A 231 10.29 6.24 3.86
N GLU A 232 10.52 7.55 3.99
CA GLU A 232 10.36 8.26 5.26
C GLU A 232 8.91 8.25 5.75
N ILE A 233 7.93 8.17 4.85
CA ILE A 233 6.51 8.13 5.21
C ILE A 233 6.22 6.87 6.02
N LEU A 234 6.63 5.70 5.52
CA LEU A 234 6.46 4.43 6.25
C LEU A 234 7.28 4.40 7.55
N ARG A 235 8.53 4.91 7.56
CA ARG A 235 9.34 5.01 8.78
C ARG A 235 8.67 5.85 9.85
N ARG A 236 8.11 7.01 9.47
CA ARG A 236 7.41 7.91 10.39
C ARG A 236 6.11 7.30 10.91
N PHE A 237 5.37 6.58 10.06
CA PHE A 237 4.21 5.82 10.49
C PHE A 237 4.60 4.80 11.57
N VAL A 238 5.57 3.95 11.29
CA VAL A 238 6.04 2.94 12.24
C VAL A 238 6.54 3.60 13.54
N LYS A 239 7.38 4.65 13.44
CA LYS A 239 7.89 5.38 14.60
C LYS A 239 6.77 5.97 15.46
N ARG A 240 5.74 6.51 14.84
CA ARG A 240 4.59 7.14 15.52
C ARG A 240 3.78 6.15 16.34
N TYR A 241 3.57 4.94 15.81
CA TYR A 241 2.69 3.94 16.41
C TYR A 241 3.44 2.77 17.08
N ARG A 242 4.77 2.77 17.04
CA ARG A 242 5.54 1.79 17.80
C ARG A 242 5.27 1.98 19.30
N SER A 243 4.79 0.92 19.96
CA SER A 243 4.54 0.95 21.40
C SER A 243 5.82 1.34 22.14
N LYS A 244 5.76 2.36 23.00
CA LYS A 244 6.89 2.72 23.86
C LYS A 244 7.23 1.53 24.76
N LYS A 245 8.49 1.13 24.79
CA LYS A 245 8.99 0.26 25.85
C LYS A 245 8.86 1.08 27.14
N PHE A 246 7.97 0.71 28.04
CA PHE A 246 7.93 1.19 29.41
C PHE A 246 8.91 0.36 30.22
#